data_30eaed3cc0fe541b94aad1bd49ce93a7
#
_entry.id   30eaed3cc0fe541b94aad1bd49ce93a7
#
_cell.length_a   1.000
_cell.length_b   1.000
_cell.length_c   1.000
_cell.angle_alpha   90.00
_cell.angle_beta   90.00
_cell.angle_gamma   90.00
#
_symmetry.space_group_name_H-M   'P 1'
#
loop_
_entity.id
_entity.type
_entity.pdbx_description
1 polymer ?
#
loop_
_entity_poly.entity_id
_entity_poly.type
_entity_poly.pdbx_seq_one_letter_code
_entity_poly.pdbx_strand_id
1 'polypeptide(L)'
;MGLYMYLSAKRYLFSFNEHDKALADKIDEMIGGASLGHTNEVRKEAFYWRKAWAIHHWFVMNAQGGEDNCGEYWVARDTLQELLDTLKKVDKNPELAEDILPLQADDNDGKEWELEQIRRTIPALDKLINDDSLKDQWDFYYSSSW
;
A
#
# COMPACT_ATOMS: atom_id res chain seq x y z
N MET A 1 11.63 -8.50 17.21
CA MET A 1 10.26 -8.32 16.74
C MET A 1 10.28 -7.84 15.31
N GLY A 2 9.28 -8.23 14.55
CA GLY A 2 9.27 -7.94 13.12
C GLY A 2 8.32 -6.82 12.75
N LEU A 3 8.73 -5.98 11.83
CA LEU A 3 7.84 -5.04 11.16
C LEU A 3 7.17 -5.73 9.99
N TYR A 4 5.84 -5.74 9.99
CA TYR A 4 4.99 -6.20 8.89
C TYR A 4 4.21 -5.00 8.36
N MET A 5 4.22 -4.81 7.05
CA MET A 5 3.65 -3.63 6.41
C MET A 5 2.72 -4.05 5.29
N TYR A 6 1.59 -3.36 5.19
CA TYR A 6 0.53 -3.69 4.23
C TYR A 6 0.08 -2.45 3.47
N LEU A 7 0.02 -2.55 2.16
CA LEU A 7 -0.74 -1.64 1.34
C LEU A 7 -2.03 -2.35 0.93
N SER A 8 -3.15 -1.87 1.45
CA SER A 8 -4.46 -2.42 1.15
C SER A 8 -5.17 -1.56 0.12
N ALA A 9 -5.94 -2.20 -0.75
CA ALA A 9 -6.84 -1.52 -1.68
C ALA A 9 -8.27 -1.87 -1.29
N LYS A 10 -9.14 -0.86 -1.21
CA LYS A 10 -10.54 -1.03 -0.86
C LYS A 10 -11.41 -0.41 -1.93
N ARG A 11 -12.49 -1.12 -2.28
CA ARG A 11 -13.55 -0.61 -3.12
C ARG A 11 -14.85 -0.68 -2.34
N TYR A 12 -15.51 0.47 -2.17
CA TYR A 12 -16.81 0.54 -1.54
C TYR A 12 -17.90 0.26 -2.57
N LEU A 13 -18.89 -0.52 -2.16
CA LEU A 13 -20.07 -0.85 -2.97
C LEU A 13 -21.30 -0.22 -2.30
N PHE A 14 -21.79 0.86 -2.89
CA PHE A 14 -22.89 1.62 -2.31
C PHE A 14 -24.25 0.99 -2.67
N SER A 15 -25.08 0.75 -1.66
CA SER A 15 -26.39 0.12 -1.83
C SER A 15 -27.37 0.95 -2.69
N PHE A 16 -27.16 2.26 -2.78
CA PHE A 16 -27.96 3.16 -3.59
C PHE A 16 -27.51 3.24 -5.05
N ASN A 17 -26.34 2.69 -5.38
CA ASN A 17 -25.81 2.64 -6.75
C ASN A 17 -26.16 1.30 -7.38
N GLU A 18 -26.90 1.32 -8.50
CA GLU A 18 -27.38 0.09 -9.14
C GLU A 18 -26.25 -0.83 -9.61
N HIS A 19 -25.16 -0.27 -10.12
CA HIS A 19 -24.01 -1.06 -10.57
C HIS A 19 -23.30 -1.74 -9.38
N ASP A 20 -23.09 -1.00 -8.30
CA ASP A 20 -22.47 -1.54 -7.10
C ASP A 20 -23.33 -2.61 -6.44
N LYS A 21 -24.65 -2.38 -6.41
CA LYS A 21 -25.60 -3.36 -5.91
C LYS A 21 -25.56 -4.66 -6.72
N ALA A 22 -25.51 -4.55 -8.04
CA ALA A 22 -25.39 -5.73 -8.92
C ALA A 22 -24.09 -6.50 -8.68
N LEU A 23 -22.96 -5.80 -8.43
CA LEU A 23 -21.71 -6.43 -8.07
C LEU A 23 -21.79 -7.14 -6.70
N ALA A 24 -22.39 -6.47 -5.70
CA ALA A 24 -22.59 -7.05 -4.37
C ALA A 24 -23.44 -8.33 -4.45
N ASP A 25 -24.52 -8.31 -5.23
CA ASP A 25 -25.39 -9.47 -5.44
C ASP A 25 -24.62 -10.65 -6.08
N LYS A 26 -23.76 -10.37 -7.06
CA LYS A 26 -22.91 -11.40 -7.68
C LYS A 26 -21.91 -11.99 -6.70
N ILE A 27 -21.31 -11.17 -5.86
CA ILE A 27 -20.39 -11.64 -4.82
C ILE A 27 -21.14 -12.56 -3.85
N ASP A 28 -22.31 -12.14 -3.37
CA ASP A 28 -23.15 -12.93 -2.46
C ASP A 28 -23.57 -14.27 -3.08
N GLU A 29 -23.85 -14.27 -4.37
CA GLU A 29 -24.15 -15.51 -5.11
C GLU A 29 -22.97 -16.48 -5.13
N MET A 30 -21.74 -15.95 -5.27
CA MET A 30 -20.54 -16.76 -5.36
C MET A 30 -20.06 -17.28 -4.01
N ILE A 31 -20.15 -16.48 -2.96
CA ILE A 31 -19.60 -16.82 -1.62
C ILE A 31 -20.67 -17.16 -0.60
N GLY A 32 -21.95 -16.96 -0.91
CA GLY A 32 -23.05 -17.06 0.04
C GLY A 32 -23.15 -15.84 0.95
N GLY A 33 -24.09 -15.89 1.89
CA GLY A 33 -24.20 -14.83 2.89
C GLY A 33 -25.14 -13.69 2.55
N ALA A 34 -26.00 -13.84 1.53
CA ALA A 34 -26.99 -12.81 1.18
C ALA A 34 -27.90 -12.42 2.35
N SER A 35 -28.15 -13.35 3.28
CA SER A 35 -28.93 -13.11 4.49
C SER A 35 -28.21 -12.23 5.52
N LEU A 36 -26.88 -12.01 5.36
CA LEU A 36 -26.08 -11.19 6.26
C LEU A 36 -26.15 -9.69 5.93
N GLY A 37 -26.87 -9.33 4.89
CA GLY A 37 -27.03 -7.96 4.43
C GLY A 37 -26.25 -7.66 3.17
N HIS A 38 -26.08 -6.39 2.87
CA HIS A 38 -25.42 -5.91 1.66
C HIS A 38 -23.89 -6.02 1.80
N THR A 39 -23.24 -6.60 0.79
CA THR A 39 -21.77 -6.55 0.67
C THR A 39 -21.36 -5.12 0.33
N ASN A 40 -20.73 -4.44 1.26
CA ASN A 40 -20.42 -3.01 1.14
C ASN A 40 -18.96 -2.67 0.82
N GLU A 41 -18.07 -3.65 0.89
CA GLU A 41 -16.65 -3.41 0.69
C GLU A 41 -15.97 -4.65 0.12
N VAL A 42 -15.08 -4.41 -0.85
CA VAL A 42 -14.11 -5.41 -1.31
C VAL A 42 -12.73 -4.92 -0.92
N ARG A 43 -11.94 -5.77 -0.25
CA ARG A 43 -10.59 -5.47 0.19
C ARG A 43 -9.58 -6.41 -0.44
N LYS A 44 -8.46 -5.85 -0.90
CA LYS A 44 -7.32 -6.61 -1.41
C LYS A 44 -6.04 -6.19 -0.72
N GLU A 45 -5.15 -7.14 -0.50
CA GLU A 45 -3.76 -6.84 -0.12
C GLU A 45 -3.02 -6.49 -1.41
N ALA A 46 -2.81 -5.20 -1.66
CA ALA A 46 -2.16 -4.73 -2.87
C ALA A 46 -0.66 -4.98 -2.85
N PHE A 47 -0.02 -4.84 -1.68
CA PHE A 47 1.39 -5.17 -1.48
C PHE A 47 1.68 -5.45 -0.01
N TYR A 48 2.72 -6.24 0.22
CA TYR A 48 3.18 -6.62 1.55
C TYR A 48 4.70 -6.47 1.64
N TRP A 49 5.16 -5.89 2.74
CA TRP A 49 6.58 -5.80 3.09
C TRP A 49 6.86 -6.41 4.45
N ARG A 50 8.08 -6.84 4.63
CA ARG A 50 8.60 -7.22 5.93
C ARG A 50 9.92 -6.51 6.17
N LYS A 51 10.02 -5.83 7.32
CA LYS A 51 11.24 -5.14 7.74
C LYS A 51 11.80 -4.16 6.68
N ALA A 52 10.93 -3.50 5.93
CA ALA A 52 11.30 -2.45 5.00
C ALA A 52 11.26 -1.08 5.74
N TRP A 53 12.15 -0.93 6.70
CA TRP A 53 12.12 0.19 7.67
C TRP A 53 12.19 1.56 7.02
N ALA A 54 13.00 1.74 5.97
CA ALA A 54 13.09 3.01 5.26
C ALA A 54 11.75 3.38 4.58
N ILE A 55 11.10 2.40 3.94
CA ILE A 55 9.79 2.58 3.32
C ILE A 55 8.72 2.83 4.39
N HIS A 56 8.78 2.11 5.51
CA HIS A 56 7.87 2.34 6.65
C HIS A 56 8.01 3.77 7.17
N HIS A 57 9.21 4.22 7.43
CA HIS A 57 9.48 5.60 7.89
C HIS A 57 8.93 6.62 6.89
N TRP A 58 9.10 6.36 5.61
CA TRP A 58 8.55 7.23 4.56
C TRP A 58 7.02 7.34 4.66
N PHE A 59 6.31 6.21 4.83
CA PHE A 59 4.86 6.23 5.04
C PHE A 59 4.46 6.96 6.32
N VAL A 60 5.19 6.75 7.41
CA VAL A 60 4.93 7.46 8.68
C VAL A 60 4.97 8.96 8.46
N MET A 61 5.98 9.46 7.76
CA MET A 61 6.15 10.89 7.51
C MET A 61 5.18 11.46 6.47
N ASN A 62 4.80 10.69 5.47
CA ASN A 62 4.02 11.18 4.32
C ASN A 62 2.55 10.77 4.33
N ALA A 63 2.16 9.76 5.09
CA ALA A 63 0.78 9.27 5.17
C ALA A 63 0.21 9.26 6.59
N GLN A 64 1.04 9.15 7.62
CA GLN A 64 0.60 9.03 9.01
C GLN A 64 0.77 10.31 9.85
N GLY A 65 1.14 11.42 9.20
CA GLY A 65 1.35 12.68 9.91
C GLY A 65 2.50 12.67 10.89
N GLY A 66 3.46 11.77 10.73
CA GLY A 66 4.63 11.63 11.60
C GLY A 66 4.40 10.74 12.82
N GLU A 67 3.21 10.17 12.99
CA GLU A 67 2.89 9.28 14.11
C GLU A 67 3.11 7.81 13.73
N ASP A 68 4.11 7.18 14.33
CA ASP A 68 4.38 5.75 14.12
C ASP A 68 3.50 4.91 15.06
N ASN A 69 2.37 4.45 14.53
CA ASN A 69 1.45 3.58 15.23
C ASN A 69 0.93 2.48 14.28
N CYS A 70 0.17 1.53 14.81
CA CYS A 70 -0.39 0.42 14.04
C CYS A 70 -1.76 0.73 13.42
N GLY A 71 -2.10 2.00 13.22
CA GLY A 71 -3.34 2.42 12.59
C GLY A 71 -3.34 2.20 11.08
N GLU A 72 -4.51 2.33 10.48
CA GLU A 72 -4.68 2.27 9.03
C GLU A 72 -4.91 3.68 8.50
N TYR A 73 -4.12 4.08 7.50
CA TYR A 73 -4.11 5.45 6.97
C TYR A 73 -4.35 5.45 5.46
N TRP A 74 -5.26 6.30 5.03
CA TRP A 74 -5.50 6.52 3.60
C TRP A 74 -4.26 7.11 2.93
N VAL A 75 -3.96 6.61 1.72
CA VAL A 75 -2.82 7.05 0.92
C VAL A 75 -3.31 7.49 -0.46
N ALA A 76 -3.07 8.75 -0.79
CA ALA A 76 -3.41 9.26 -2.11
C ALA A 76 -2.55 8.60 -3.20
N ARG A 77 -3.09 8.50 -4.41
CA ARG A 77 -2.31 8.02 -5.57
C ARG A 77 -1.08 8.87 -5.83
N ASP A 78 -1.21 10.19 -5.68
CA ASP A 78 -0.08 11.11 -5.84
C ASP A 78 1.02 10.82 -4.82
N THR A 79 0.65 10.45 -3.60
CA THR A 79 1.61 10.05 -2.56
C THR A 79 2.33 8.75 -2.96
N LEU A 80 1.62 7.77 -3.52
CA LEU A 80 2.25 6.55 -4.04
C LEU A 80 3.17 6.83 -5.23
N GLN A 81 2.81 7.80 -6.08
CA GLN A 81 3.68 8.24 -7.18
C GLN A 81 4.97 8.87 -6.66
N GLU A 82 4.87 9.71 -5.63
CA GLU A 82 6.04 10.31 -4.97
C GLU A 82 6.96 9.24 -4.37
N LEU A 83 6.38 8.22 -3.74
CA LEU A 83 7.15 7.08 -3.23
C LEU A 83 7.86 6.37 -4.39
N LEU A 84 7.14 6.04 -5.44
CA LEU A 84 7.71 5.37 -6.61
C LEU A 84 8.89 6.14 -7.20
N ASP A 85 8.73 7.45 -7.36
CA ASP A 85 9.77 8.33 -7.89
C ASP A 85 11.00 8.34 -6.96
N THR A 86 10.77 8.41 -5.66
CA THR A 86 11.83 8.35 -4.63
C THR A 86 12.58 7.02 -4.69
N LEU A 87 11.84 5.91 -4.75
CA LEU A 87 12.45 4.57 -4.83
C LEU A 87 13.29 4.39 -6.10
N LYS A 88 12.81 4.88 -7.23
CA LYS A 88 13.55 4.83 -8.51
C LYS A 88 14.86 5.61 -8.44
N LYS A 89 14.86 6.78 -7.79
CA LYS A 89 16.07 7.58 -7.58
C LYS A 89 17.10 6.84 -6.73
N VAL A 90 16.66 6.24 -5.63
CA VAL A 90 17.54 5.48 -4.73
C VAL A 90 18.08 4.22 -5.41
N ASP A 91 17.24 3.52 -6.14
CA ASP A 91 17.67 2.31 -6.86
C ASP A 91 18.74 2.62 -7.91
N LYS A 92 18.57 3.73 -8.62
CA LYS A 92 19.54 4.19 -9.63
C LYS A 92 20.83 4.70 -9.00
N ASN A 93 20.75 5.39 -7.86
CA ASN A 93 21.88 5.93 -7.12
C ASN A 93 21.65 5.77 -5.61
N PRO A 94 22.09 4.63 -5.02
CA PRO A 94 21.87 4.34 -3.60
C PRO A 94 22.46 5.39 -2.62
N GLU A 95 23.43 6.18 -3.05
CA GLU A 95 23.99 7.26 -2.23
C GLU A 95 22.95 8.33 -1.88
N LEU A 96 21.92 8.50 -2.73
CA LEU A 96 20.84 9.45 -2.47
C LEU A 96 19.94 9.04 -1.30
N ALA A 97 20.01 7.78 -0.85
CA ALA A 97 19.17 7.30 0.24
C ALA A 97 19.31 8.14 1.50
N GLU A 98 20.51 8.58 1.85
CA GLU A 98 20.76 9.41 3.04
C GLU A 98 19.91 10.69 3.04
N ASP A 99 19.66 11.25 1.86
CA ASP A 99 18.94 12.53 1.72
C ASP A 99 17.43 12.36 1.57
N ILE A 100 16.99 11.32 0.84
CA ILE A 100 15.57 11.21 0.43
C ILE A 100 14.83 9.99 0.96
N LEU A 101 15.55 8.94 1.38
CA LEU A 101 14.97 7.72 1.94
C LEU A 101 15.98 7.04 2.88
N PRO A 102 16.32 7.63 4.03
CA PRO A 102 17.36 7.11 4.90
C PRO A 102 17.12 5.66 5.30
N LEU A 103 18.11 4.81 4.99
CA LEU A 103 18.08 3.42 5.40
C LEU A 103 18.21 3.35 6.93
N GLN A 104 17.43 2.48 7.55
CA GLN A 104 17.32 2.42 9.00
C GLN A 104 18.21 1.35 9.63
N ALA A 105 18.75 0.43 8.82
CA ALA A 105 19.65 -0.61 9.29
C ALA A 105 21.06 -0.06 9.55
N ASP A 106 21.70 -0.53 10.60
CA ASP A 106 23.06 -0.14 10.96
C ASP A 106 24.12 -0.99 10.25
N ASP A 107 23.81 -2.26 10.01
CA ASP A 107 24.72 -3.20 9.36
C ASP A 107 24.52 -3.30 7.85
N ASN A 108 25.51 -3.85 7.16
CA ASN A 108 25.49 -3.99 5.71
C ASN A 108 24.38 -4.96 5.23
N ASP A 109 24.15 -6.04 5.95
CA ASP A 109 23.13 -7.03 5.57
C ASP A 109 21.73 -6.44 5.67
N GLY A 110 21.45 -5.66 6.71
CA GLY A 110 20.20 -4.95 6.87
C GLY A 110 20.00 -3.88 5.79
N LYS A 111 21.05 -3.14 5.45
CA LYS A 111 20.99 -2.14 4.36
C LYS A 111 20.74 -2.81 3.02
N GLU A 112 21.37 -3.92 2.73
CA GLU A 112 21.14 -4.67 1.49
C GLU A 112 19.72 -5.23 1.45
N TRP A 113 19.18 -5.69 2.56
CA TRP A 113 17.79 -6.09 2.68
C TRP A 113 16.84 -4.93 2.36
N GLU A 114 17.07 -3.75 2.91
CA GLU A 114 16.23 -2.57 2.62
C GLU A 114 16.30 -2.18 1.14
N LEU A 115 17.48 -2.21 0.52
CA LEU A 115 17.64 -1.96 -0.91
C LEU A 115 16.90 -3.00 -1.76
N GLU A 116 16.90 -4.26 -1.35
CA GLU A 116 16.14 -5.32 -2.01
C GLU A 116 14.63 -5.06 -1.93
N GLN A 117 14.13 -4.60 -0.76
CA GLN A 117 12.73 -4.20 -0.61
C GLN A 117 12.37 -3.03 -1.54
N ILE A 118 13.27 -2.09 -1.73
CA ILE A 118 13.10 -0.98 -2.68
C ILE A 118 12.96 -1.53 -4.10
N ARG A 119 13.87 -2.41 -4.54
CA ARG A 119 13.86 -2.99 -5.89
C ARG A 119 12.57 -3.76 -6.17
N ARG A 120 12.11 -4.53 -5.21
CA ARG A 120 10.88 -5.33 -5.36
C ARG A 120 9.62 -4.47 -5.35
N THR A 121 9.65 -3.32 -4.69
CA THR A 121 8.50 -2.41 -4.58
C THR A 121 8.26 -1.62 -5.88
N ILE A 122 9.32 -1.23 -6.58
CA ILE A 122 9.24 -0.41 -7.79
C ILE A 122 8.30 -0.98 -8.85
N PRO A 123 8.47 -2.23 -9.33
CA PRO A 123 7.58 -2.77 -10.35
C PRO A 123 6.14 -2.95 -9.85
N ALA A 124 5.95 -3.25 -8.58
CA ALA A 124 4.62 -3.40 -8.00
C ALA A 124 3.85 -2.08 -7.96
N LEU A 125 4.48 -1.00 -7.51
CA LEU A 125 3.85 0.34 -7.52
C LEU A 125 3.65 0.85 -8.93
N ASP A 126 4.60 0.63 -9.82
CA ASP A 126 4.50 1.06 -11.21
C ASP A 126 3.29 0.41 -11.90
N LYS A 127 3.11 -0.88 -11.72
CA LYS A 127 1.95 -1.63 -12.24
C LYS A 127 0.63 -1.10 -11.67
N LEU A 128 0.58 -0.87 -10.38
CA LEU A 128 -0.61 -0.41 -9.68
C LEU A 128 -1.00 1.01 -10.10
N ILE A 129 -0.04 1.93 -10.17
CA ILE A 129 -0.28 3.33 -10.55
C ILE A 129 -0.74 3.45 -11.99
N ASN A 130 -0.23 2.60 -12.89
CA ASN A 130 -0.54 2.61 -14.31
C ASN A 130 -1.73 1.71 -14.69
N ASP A 131 -2.41 1.11 -13.71
CA ASP A 131 -3.59 0.29 -13.96
C ASP A 131 -4.85 1.16 -14.08
N ASP A 132 -5.27 1.42 -15.33
CA ASP A 132 -6.45 2.22 -15.62
C ASP A 132 -7.76 1.60 -15.12
N SER A 133 -7.79 0.30 -14.86
CA SER A 133 -8.98 -0.38 -14.35
C SER A 133 -9.31 0.00 -12.91
N LEU A 134 -8.34 0.51 -12.16
CA LEU A 134 -8.54 0.94 -10.78
C LEU A 134 -9.20 2.32 -10.70
N LYS A 135 -8.78 3.24 -11.53
CA LYS A 135 -9.26 4.64 -11.61
C LYS A 135 -9.65 5.22 -10.24
N ASP A 136 -10.85 5.79 -10.14
CA ASP A 136 -11.35 6.43 -8.93
C ASP A 136 -12.20 5.48 -8.06
N GLN A 137 -12.21 4.19 -8.35
CA GLN A 137 -13.03 3.21 -7.64
C GLN A 137 -12.33 2.53 -6.47
N TRP A 138 -11.01 2.52 -6.46
CA TRP A 138 -10.20 1.90 -5.42
C TRP A 138 -9.43 2.95 -4.63
N ASP A 139 -9.51 2.85 -3.30
CA ASP A 139 -8.72 3.65 -2.38
C ASP A 139 -7.62 2.80 -1.76
N PHE A 140 -6.48 3.44 -1.47
CA PHE A 140 -5.34 2.77 -0.86
C PHE A 140 -5.17 3.17 0.59
N TYR A 141 -4.73 2.21 1.40
CA TYR A 141 -4.50 2.38 2.83
C TYR A 141 -3.19 1.70 3.22
N TYR A 142 -2.40 2.39 4.00
CA TYR A 142 -1.19 1.84 4.58
C TYR A 142 -1.41 1.48 6.04
N SER A 143 -0.93 0.32 6.46
CA SER A 143 -0.90 -0.09 7.86
C SER A 143 0.35 -0.91 8.15
N SER A 144 0.71 -0.97 9.42
CA SER A 144 1.83 -1.77 9.89
C SER A 144 1.53 -2.41 11.22
N SER A 145 2.26 -3.46 11.53
CA SER A 145 2.29 -4.03 12.88
C SER A 145 3.73 -4.37 13.26
N TRP A 146 4.10 -4.02 14.49
CA TRP A 146 5.45 -4.19 15.02
C TRP A 146 5.44 -4.48 16.51
#